data_a2c27f45196d69e88e6541eb5df1e2f9
#
_entry.id   a2c27f45196d69e88e6541eb5df1e2f9
#
_cell.length_a   1.000
_cell.length_b   1.000
_cell.length_c   1.000
_cell.angle_alpha   90.00
_cell.angle_beta   90.00
_cell.angle_gamma   90.00
#
_symmetry.space_group_name_H-M   'P 1'
#
loop_
_entity.id
_entity.type
_entity.pdbx_description
1 polymer ?
#
loop_
_entity_poly.entity_id
_entity_poly.type
_entity_poly.pdbx_seq_one_letter_code
_entity_poly.pdbx_strand_id
1 'polypeptide(L)'
;MTTTDPHYATYIAGLPKVLAGAACLFRDAEGRVLLVEPNYREGWALPGGTVESEAGEGPRQGARRETLEEIGLDIAPGRLLAVDWVRGAGRPPIVAYLYDGGVLTPEQLAAIRLQEEELLSWKLVTRDDLPVHLLGRLAGRVRAALDVLESGAGTVELEDGKPVA
;
A
#
# COMPACT_ATOMS: atom_id res chain seq x y z
N MET A 1 -30.58 -11.71 9.22
CA MET A 1 -31.17 -10.51 8.60
C MET A 1 -31.19 -9.41 9.63
N THR A 2 -30.26 -8.51 9.57
CA THR A 2 -30.26 -7.30 10.38
C THR A 2 -31.19 -6.29 9.70
N THR A 3 -32.37 -6.13 10.25
CA THR A 3 -33.24 -5.01 9.92
C THR A 3 -32.50 -3.77 10.41
N THR A 4 -31.90 -3.02 9.50
CA THR A 4 -31.20 -1.80 9.88
C THR A 4 -32.27 -0.79 10.28
N ASP A 5 -32.39 -0.56 11.58
CA ASP A 5 -33.22 0.53 12.10
C ASP A 5 -32.85 1.83 11.36
N PRO A 6 -33.84 2.57 10.78
CA PRO A 6 -33.57 3.83 10.09
C PRO A 6 -32.77 4.84 10.92
N HIS A 7 -32.97 4.84 12.24
CA HIS A 7 -32.22 5.69 13.16
C HIS A 7 -30.77 5.27 13.25
N TYR A 8 -30.49 3.96 13.26
CA TYR A 8 -29.11 3.44 13.26
C TYR A 8 -28.40 3.74 11.93
N ALA A 9 -29.08 3.56 10.80
CA ALA A 9 -28.53 3.90 9.48
C ALA A 9 -28.17 5.40 9.38
N THR A 10 -29.03 6.28 9.87
CA THR A 10 -28.81 7.72 9.94
C THR A 10 -27.61 8.06 10.84
N TYR A 11 -27.52 7.41 12.00
CA TYR A 11 -26.38 7.58 12.92
C TYR A 11 -25.07 7.18 12.25
N ILE A 12 -24.99 5.99 11.65
CA ILE A 12 -23.79 5.51 10.93
C ILE A 12 -23.41 6.44 9.79
N ALA A 13 -24.38 6.92 9.01
CA ALA A 13 -24.13 7.85 7.92
C ALA A 13 -23.50 9.17 8.39
N GLY A 14 -23.82 9.60 9.62
CA GLY A 14 -23.28 10.82 10.23
C GLY A 14 -21.89 10.67 10.87
N LEU A 15 -21.37 9.44 11.01
CA LEU A 15 -20.04 9.25 11.60
C LEU A 15 -18.91 9.72 10.68
N PRO A 16 -17.78 10.17 11.26
CA PRO A 16 -16.59 10.47 10.48
C PRO A 16 -16.15 9.27 9.63
N LYS A 17 -15.80 9.50 8.38
CA LYS A 17 -15.36 8.47 7.44
C LYS A 17 -13.83 8.42 7.38
N VAL A 18 -13.32 7.21 7.26
CA VAL A 18 -11.90 6.92 7.04
C VAL A 18 -11.80 5.99 5.84
N LEU A 19 -10.89 6.30 4.93
CA LEU A 19 -10.57 5.42 3.79
C LEU A 19 -9.49 4.42 4.21
N ALA A 20 -9.50 3.25 3.61
CA ALA A 20 -8.45 2.26 3.80
C ALA A 20 -7.71 2.02 2.48
N GLY A 21 -6.38 2.03 2.54
CA GLY A 21 -5.51 1.66 1.43
C GLY A 21 -4.60 0.51 1.85
N ALA A 22 -4.18 -0.32 0.90
CA ALA A 22 -3.28 -1.42 1.17
C ALA A 22 -2.31 -1.63 0.00
N ALA A 23 -1.05 -1.91 0.32
CA ALA A 23 0.01 -2.10 -0.65
C ALA A 23 0.98 -3.19 -0.19
N CYS A 24 1.79 -3.69 -1.14
CA CYS A 24 2.88 -4.61 -0.87
C CYS A 24 4.23 -3.97 -1.19
N LEU A 25 5.20 -4.21 -0.32
CA LEU A 25 6.61 -3.87 -0.50
C LEU A 25 7.33 -5.08 -1.09
N PHE A 26 7.58 -5.07 -2.38
CA PHE A 26 8.38 -6.08 -3.07
C PHE A 26 9.83 -5.65 -3.20
N ARG A 27 10.75 -6.60 -3.11
CA ARG A 27 12.17 -6.38 -3.30
C ARG A 27 12.73 -7.41 -4.29
N ASP A 28 13.86 -7.13 -4.88
CA ASP A 28 14.65 -8.14 -5.58
C ASP A 28 15.73 -8.75 -4.67
N ALA A 29 16.54 -9.64 -5.21
CA ALA A 29 17.62 -10.31 -4.47
C ALA A 29 18.68 -9.33 -3.96
N GLU A 30 18.85 -8.19 -4.60
CA GLU A 30 19.78 -7.11 -4.21
C GLU A 30 19.16 -6.12 -3.22
N GLY A 31 17.91 -6.33 -2.81
CA GLY A 31 17.19 -5.47 -1.87
C GLY A 31 16.60 -4.20 -2.48
N ARG A 32 16.61 -4.07 -3.81
CA ARG A 32 15.96 -2.95 -4.50
C ARG A 32 14.45 -3.09 -4.44
N VAL A 33 13.77 -1.98 -4.23
CA VAL A 33 12.30 -1.93 -4.08
C VAL A 33 11.64 -1.78 -5.44
N LEU A 34 10.61 -2.59 -5.69
CA LEU A 34 9.78 -2.47 -6.88
C LEU A 34 8.84 -1.26 -6.74
N LEU A 35 8.93 -0.34 -7.69
CA LEU A 35 8.04 0.79 -7.82
C LEU A 35 7.29 0.73 -9.16
N VAL A 36 6.07 1.25 -9.15
CA VAL A 36 5.21 1.43 -10.32
C VAL A 36 4.96 2.92 -10.58
N GLU A 37 4.79 3.29 -11.84
CA GLU A 37 4.56 4.68 -12.27
C GLU A 37 3.09 4.88 -12.66
N PRO A 38 2.27 5.54 -11.81
CA PRO A 38 0.89 5.86 -12.16
C PRO A 38 0.79 6.87 -13.31
N ASN A 39 -0.24 6.74 -14.16
CA ASN A 39 -0.50 7.70 -15.24
C ASN A 39 -1.37 8.89 -14.80
N TYR A 40 -1.99 8.82 -13.63
CA TYR A 40 -2.98 9.79 -13.13
C TYR A 40 -2.44 10.75 -12.07
N ARG A 41 -1.19 10.61 -11.67
CA ARG A 41 -0.52 11.51 -10.72
C ARG A 41 0.99 11.48 -10.89
N GLU A 42 1.66 12.51 -10.39
CA GLU A 42 3.12 12.54 -10.32
C GLU A 42 3.67 11.63 -9.22
N GLY A 43 4.92 11.21 -9.40
CA GLY A 43 5.65 10.36 -8.47
C GLY A 43 5.33 8.88 -8.64
N TRP A 44 6.22 8.07 -8.09
CA TRP A 44 6.14 6.62 -8.11
C TRP A 44 5.36 6.10 -6.90
N ALA A 45 4.91 4.86 -6.98
CA ALA A 45 4.14 4.20 -5.94
C ALA A 45 4.60 2.75 -5.74
N LEU A 46 4.13 2.14 -4.65
CA LEU A 46 4.14 0.70 -4.47
C LEU A 46 2.89 0.10 -5.15
N PRO A 47 2.93 -1.17 -5.59
CA PRO A 47 1.72 -1.89 -5.98
C PRO A 47 0.71 -1.90 -4.83
N GLY A 48 -0.49 -1.40 -5.09
CA GLY A 48 -1.53 -1.26 -4.07
C GLY A 48 -2.58 -0.23 -4.44
N GLY A 49 -3.63 -0.16 -3.65
CA GLY A 49 -4.73 0.76 -3.88
C GLY A 49 -5.75 0.79 -2.75
N THR A 50 -6.95 1.20 -3.08
CA THR A 50 -8.05 1.32 -2.12
C THR A 50 -8.59 -0.06 -1.74
N VAL A 51 -8.84 -0.26 -0.44
CA VAL A 51 -9.54 -1.45 0.05
C VAL A 51 -11.04 -1.30 -0.25
N GLU A 52 -11.61 -2.27 -0.94
CA GLU A 52 -13.03 -2.31 -1.30
C GLU A 52 -13.89 -2.79 -0.11
N SER A 53 -13.90 -2.00 0.96
CA SER A 53 -14.53 -2.36 2.23
C SER A 53 -16.04 -2.60 2.13
N GLU A 54 -16.73 -1.93 1.20
CA GLU A 54 -18.16 -2.15 0.96
C GLU A 54 -18.45 -3.52 0.34
N ALA A 55 -17.47 -4.10 -0.37
CA ALA A 55 -17.52 -5.46 -0.88
C ALA A 55 -17.11 -6.51 0.18
N GLY A 56 -16.81 -6.07 1.40
CA GLY A 56 -16.35 -6.95 2.49
C GLY A 56 -14.87 -7.33 2.42
N GLU A 57 -14.10 -6.63 1.58
CA GLU A 57 -12.67 -6.85 1.44
C GLU A 57 -11.91 -6.32 2.66
N GLY A 58 -10.96 -7.10 3.16
CA GLY A 58 -10.00 -6.65 4.16
C GLY A 58 -8.70 -6.12 3.54
N PRO A 59 -7.85 -5.40 4.31
CA PRO A 59 -6.64 -4.78 3.76
C PRO A 59 -5.68 -5.77 3.09
N ARG A 60 -5.48 -6.95 3.66
CA ARG A 60 -4.62 -8.00 3.11
C ARG A 60 -5.12 -8.52 1.76
N GLN A 61 -6.43 -8.71 1.65
CA GLN A 61 -7.07 -9.13 0.39
C GLN A 61 -6.94 -8.03 -0.67
N GLY A 62 -7.16 -6.77 -0.27
CA GLY A 62 -6.98 -5.62 -1.15
C GLY A 62 -5.55 -5.50 -1.69
N ALA A 63 -4.54 -5.67 -0.84
CA ALA A 63 -3.15 -5.65 -1.27
C ALA A 63 -2.83 -6.77 -2.30
N ARG A 64 -3.39 -7.98 -2.11
CA ARG A 64 -3.22 -9.09 -3.06
C ARG A 64 -3.93 -8.82 -4.38
N ARG A 65 -5.18 -8.35 -4.33
CA ARG A 65 -5.98 -8.02 -5.51
C ARG A 65 -5.29 -6.93 -6.34
N GLU A 66 -4.91 -5.82 -5.72
CA GLU A 66 -4.21 -4.72 -6.39
C GLU A 66 -2.88 -5.17 -7.03
N THR A 67 -2.11 -6.01 -6.34
CA THR A 67 -0.87 -6.57 -6.91
C THR A 67 -1.15 -7.38 -8.17
N LEU A 68 -2.19 -8.23 -8.14
CA LEU A 68 -2.58 -9.01 -9.31
C LEU A 68 -3.06 -8.12 -10.46
N GLU A 69 -3.88 -7.11 -10.17
CA GLU A 69 -4.40 -6.18 -11.17
C GLU A 69 -3.30 -5.31 -11.77
N GLU A 70 -2.46 -4.71 -10.95
CA GLU A 70 -1.46 -3.73 -11.37
C GLU A 70 -0.23 -4.33 -12.06
N ILE A 71 0.28 -5.46 -11.54
CA ILE A 71 1.53 -6.06 -12.05
C ILE A 71 1.39 -7.52 -12.52
N GLY A 72 0.20 -8.09 -12.44
CA GLY A 72 -0.09 -9.44 -12.96
C GLY A 72 0.48 -10.59 -12.11
N LEU A 73 0.90 -10.33 -10.87
CA LEU A 73 1.45 -11.35 -9.98
C LEU A 73 0.48 -11.67 -8.84
N ASP A 74 0.06 -12.93 -8.75
CA ASP A 74 -0.77 -13.40 -7.63
C ASP A 74 0.13 -13.86 -6.47
N ILE A 75 0.45 -12.92 -5.58
CA ILE A 75 1.31 -13.16 -4.43
C ILE A 75 0.54 -12.85 -3.15
N ALA A 76 0.46 -13.84 -2.25
CA ALA A 76 -0.12 -13.62 -0.93
C ALA A 76 0.77 -12.68 -0.12
N PRO A 77 0.23 -11.57 0.43
CA PRO A 77 1.00 -10.68 1.28
C PRO A 77 1.55 -11.40 2.51
N GLY A 78 2.79 -11.10 2.86
CA GLY A 78 3.45 -11.57 4.06
C GLY A 78 2.98 -10.80 5.31
N ARG A 79 3.87 -10.54 6.26
CA ARG A 79 3.51 -9.85 7.50
C ARG A 79 3.21 -8.37 7.25
N LEU A 80 2.41 -7.79 8.13
CA LEU A 80 2.17 -6.36 8.16
C LEU A 80 3.42 -5.64 8.66
N LEU A 81 3.95 -4.69 7.89
CA LEU A 81 5.16 -3.93 8.20
C LEU A 81 4.83 -2.58 8.84
N ALA A 82 3.85 -1.88 8.31
CA ALA A 82 3.47 -0.55 8.76
C ALA A 82 1.98 -0.31 8.66
N VAL A 83 1.45 0.48 9.60
CA VAL A 83 0.14 1.10 9.53
C VAL A 83 0.35 2.61 9.64
N ASP A 84 -0.13 3.37 8.66
CA ASP A 84 0.10 4.80 8.56
C ASP A 84 -1.23 5.55 8.54
N TRP A 85 -1.44 6.42 9.51
CA TRP A 85 -2.54 7.36 9.52
C TRP A 85 -2.19 8.57 8.65
N VAL A 86 -2.75 8.63 7.46
CA VAL A 86 -2.50 9.70 6.48
C VAL A 86 -3.59 10.75 6.56
N ARG A 87 -3.26 11.94 7.07
CA ARG A 87 -4.23 13.03 7.20
C ARG A 87 -4.73 13.47 5.82
N GLY A 88 -6.02 13.74 5.76
CA GLY A 88 -6.65 14.23 4.54
C GLY A 88 -6.54 15.75 4.41
N ALA A 89 -6.33 16.23 3.18
CA ALA A 89 -6.52 17.61 2.79
C ALA A 89 -7.61 17.63 1.71
N GLY A 90 -8.82 18.05 2.06
CA GLY A 90 -9.97 18.03 1.15
C GLY A 90 -10.58 16.62 0.88
N ARG A 91 -10.18 15.61 1.67
CA ARG A 91 -10.70 14.24 1.65
C ARG A 91 -10.66 13.63 3.05
N PRO A 92 -11.39 12.53 3.33
CA PRO A 92 -11.20 11.80 4.58
C PRO A 92 -9.76 11.32 4.76
N PRO A 93 -9.30 11.12 6.01
CA PRO A 93 -8.01 10.48 6.25
C PRO A 93 -7.99 9.05 5.70
N ILE A 94 -6.79 8.53 5.48
CA ILE A 94 -6.57 7.15 5.02
C ILE A 94 -5.80 6.39 6.10
N VAL A 95 -6.23 5.19 6.42
CA VAL A 95 -5.38 4.20 7.08
C VAL A 95 -4.71 3.39 5.97
N ALA A 96 -3.39 3.52 5.86
CA ALA A 96 -2.59 2.82 4.85
C ALA A 96 -1.87 1.62 5.46
N TYR A 97 -2.18 0.44 4.96
CA TYR A 97 -1.56 -0.82 5.36
C TYR A 97 -0.46 -1.19 4.38
N LEU A 98 0.74 -1.47 4.89
CA LEU A 98 1.87 -1.90 4.07
C LEU A 98 2.35 -3.28 4.51
N TYR A 99 2.24 -4.24 3.59
CA TYR A 99 2.63 -5.63 3.80
C TYR A 99 3.97 -5.94 3.15
N ASP A 100 4.68 -6.92 3.71
CA ASP A 100 5.84 -7.52 3.06
C ASP A 100 5.37 -8.33 1.84
N GLY A 101 5.79 -7.93 0.66
CA GLY A 101 5.55 -8.66 -0.58
C GLY A 101 6.58 -9.77 -0.82
N GLY A 102 7.67 -9.75 -0.06
CA GLY A 102 8.77 -10.69 -0.21
C GLY A 102 9.78 -10.27 -1.29
N VAL A 103 10.66 -11.22 -1.60
CA VAL A 103 11.70 -11.07 -2.62
C VAL A 103 11.23 -11.74 -3.91
N LEU A 104 11.13 -10.96 -4.99
CA LEU A 104 10.74 -11.47 -6.31
C LEU A 104 11.91 -12.19 -6.98
N THR A 105 11.63 -13.36 -7.53
CA THR A 105 12.60 -14.08 -8.35
C THR A 105 12.79 -13.42 -9.72
N PRO A 106 13.88 -13.66 -10.43
CA PRO A 106 14.05 -13.19 -11.81
C PRO A 106 12.89 -13.60 -12.73
N GLU A 107 12.34 -14.79 -12.55
CA GLU A 107 11.18 -15.29 -13.30
C GLU A 107 9.91 -14.50 -13.00
N GLN A 108 9.67 -14.15 -11.74
CA GLN A 108 8.56 -13.30 -11.34
C GLN A 108 8.70 -11.88 -11.90
N LEU A 109 9.91 -11.29 -11.83
CA LEU A 109 10.17 -9.98 -12.43
C LEU A 109 9.93 -9.98 -13.95
N ALA A 110 10.36 -11.02 -14.65
CA ALA A 110 10.11 -11.20 -16.08
C ALA A 110 8.62 -11.42 -16.42
N ALA A 111 7.85 -11.92 -15.47
CA ALA A 111 6.43 -12.20 -15.62
C ALA A 111 5.52 -10.97 -15.36
N ILE A 112 6.08 -9.85 -14.91
CA ILE A 112 5.29 -8.63 -14.65
C ILE A 112 4.54 -8.20 -15.92
N ARG A 113 3.25 -7.94 -15.75
CA ARG A 113 2.35 -7.40 -16.77
C ARG A 113 1.61 -6.23 -16.16
N LEU A 114 1.90 -5.02 -16.64
CA LEU A 114 1.28 -3.80 -16.14
C LEU A 114 -0.17 -3.67 -16.60
N GLN A 115 -1.00 -3.14 -15.71
CA GLN A 115 -2.31 -2.61 -16.05
C GLN A 115 -2.13 -1.28 -16.79
N GLU A 116 -2.08 -1.32 -18.12
CA GLU A 116 -1.72 -0.18 -18.97
C GLU A 116 -2.69 1.00 -18.87
N GLU A 117 -3.92 0.76 -18.41
CA GLU A 117 -4.91 1.79 -18.15
C GLU A 117 -4.53 2.73 -17.01
N GLU A 118 -3.70 2.26 -16.06
CA GLU A 118 -3.35 3.00 -14.85
C GLU A 118 -1.84 3.21 -14.68
N LEU A 119 -1.00 2.33 -15.24
CA LEU A 119 0.43 2.31 -15.02
C LEU A 119 1.22 2.47 -16.34
N LEU A 120 2.24 3.33 -16.31
CA LEU A 120 3.13 3.61 -17.44
C LEU A 120 4.33 2.67 -17.47
N SER A 121 4.94 2.41 -16.32
CA SER A 121 6.16 1.61 -16.21
C SER A 121 6.38 1.08 -14.79
N TRP A 122 7.38 0.25 -14.62
CA TRP A 122 7.88 -0.19 -13.32
C TRP A 122 9.41 -0.18 -13.29
N LYS A 123 9.99 -0.12 -12.11
CA LYS A 123 11.43 -0.23 -11.93
C LYS A 123 11.82 -0.73 -10.54
N LEU A 124 13.06 -1.12 -10.41
CA LEU A 124 13.72 -1.45 -9.15
C LEU A 124 14.58 -0.28 -8.70
N VAL A 125 14.42 0.16 -7.46
CA VAL A 125 15.07 1.34 -6.91
C VAL A 125 15.80 0.97 -5.63
N THR A 126 17.06 1.42 -5.51
CA THR A 126 17.83 1.23 -4.29
C THR A 126 17.23 2.03 -3.14
N ARG A 127 17.48 1.60 -1.90
CA ARG A 127 17.01 2.33 -0.71
C ARG A 127 17.41 3.81 -0.72
N ASP A 128 18.64 4.09 -1.13
CA ASP A 128 19.19 5.45 -1.14
C ASP A 128 18.50 6.36 -2.18
N ASP A 129 18.02 5.77 -3.27
CA ASP A 129 17.35 6.48 -4.36
C ASP A 129 15.83 6.63 -4.14
N LEU A 130 15.23 5.93 -3.15
CA LEU A 130 13.80 6.02 -2.89
C LEU A 130 13.27 7.46 -2.70
N PRO A 131 13.98 8.36 -1.96
CA PRO A 131 13.50 9.73 -1.78
C PRO A 131 13.41 10.56 -3.07
N VAL A 132 14.13 10.18 -4.11
CA VAL A 132 14.07 10.84 -5.43
C VAL A 132 12.77 10.47 -6.17
N HIS A 133 12.26 9.27 -5.94
CA HIS A 133 11.11 8.73 -6.67
C HIS A 133 9.80 8.80 -5.88
N LEU A 134 9.87 8.61 -4.57
CA LEU A 134 8.71 8.62 -3.69
C LEU A 134 8.51 9.99 -3.06
N LEU A 135 7.30 10.52 -3.19
CA LEU A 135 6.98 11.85 -2.67
C LEU A 135 6.56 11.76 -1.18
N GLY A 136 7.12 12.67 -0.38
CA GLY A 136 6.66 13.00 0.97
C GLY A 136 6.49 11.81 1.92
N ARG A 137 5.24 11.59 2.32
CA ARG A 137 4.84 10.57 3.31
C ARG A 137 5.14 9.15 2.88
N LEU A 138 5.02 8.84 1.59
CA LEU A 138 5.28 7.51 1.07
C LEU A 138 6.75 7.13 1.21
N ALA A 139 7.68 8.05 0.98
CA ALA A 139 9.10 7.83 1.22
C ALA A 139 9.38 7.46 2.68
N GLY A 140 8.76 8.18 3.63
CA GLY A 140 8.88 7.91 5.06
C GLY A 140 8.31 6.54 5.44
N ARG A 141 7.13 6.19 4.91
CA ARG A 141 6.48 4.90 5.14
C ARG A 141 7.32 3.74 4.64
N VAL A 142 7.84 3.82 3.42
CA VAL A 142 8.67 2.76 2.83
C VAL A 142 9.97 2.60 3.61
N ARG A 143 10.60 3.71 4.01
CA ARG A 143 11.82 3.66 4.84
C ARG A 143 11.56 2.96 6.17
N ALA A 144 10.50 3.33 6.88
CA ALA A 144 10.13 2.70 8.15
C ALA A 144 9.83 1.20 7.98
N ALA A 145 9.17 0.80 6.90
CA ALA A 145 8.92 -0.60 6.59
C ALA A 145 10.20 -1.39 6.30
N LEU A 146 11.16 -0.80 5.59
CA LEU A 146 12.48 -1.40 5.37
C LEU A 146 13.27 -1.56 6.69
N ASP A 147 13.20 -0.57 7.58
CA ASP A 147 13.80 -0.66 8.92
C ASP A 147 13.22 -1.82 9.73
N VAL A 148 11.90 -2.03 9.65
CA VAL A 148 11.22 -3.18 10.27
C VAL A 148 11.72 -4.50 9.71
N LEU A 149 11.89 -4.59 8.38
CA LEU A 149 12.42 -5.81 7.74
C LEU A 149 13.88 -6.10 8.14
N GLU A 150 14.72 -5.08 8.17
CA GLU A 150 16.14 -5.23 8.51
C GLU A 150 16.36 -5.55 9.99
N SER A 151 15.61 -4.92 10.89
CA SER A 151 15.75 -5.10 12.35
C SER A 151 15.02 -6.32 12.90
N GLY A 152 14.06 -6.87 12.15
CA GLY A 152 13.15 -7.91 12.63
C GLY A 152 12.14 -7.40 13.67
N ALA A 153 11.97 -6.08 13.81
CA ALA A 153 11.00 -5.47 14.70
C ALA A 153 9.55 -5.82 14.32
N GLY A 154 8.61 -5.54 15.22
CA GLY A 154 7.17 -5.64 14.95
C GLY A 154 6.68 -4.55 13.99
N THR A 155 5.40 -4.63 13.63
CA THR A 155 4.71 -3.62 12.82
C THR A 155 4.90 -2.23 13.41
N VAL A 156 5.27 -1.25 12.58
CA VAL A 156 5.43 0.14 13.01
C VAL A 156 4.15 0.94 12.78
N GLU A 157 3.76 1.73 13.77
CA GLU A 157 2.70 2.71 13.66
C GLU A 157 3.26 4.06 13.18
N LEU A 158 2.62 4.62 12.17
CA LEU A 158 3.04 5.88 11.56
C LEU A 158 1.90 6.90 11.54
N GLU A 159 2.26 8.18 11.54
CA GLU A 159 1.40 9.29 11.13
C GLU A 159 2.11 10.10 10.03
N ASP A 160 1.47 10.22 8.87
CA ASP A 160 2.02 10.92 7.71
C ASP A 160 3.44 10.45 7.35
N GLY A 161 3.70 9.15 7.42
CA GLY A 161 4.98 8.52 7.09
C GLY A 161 6.06 8.64 8.17
N LYS A 162 5.72 9.09 9.38
CA LYS A 162 6.66 9.25 10.51
C LYS A 162 6.27 8.33 11.66
N PRO A 163 7.22 7.64 12.30
CA PRO A 163 6.93 6.84 13.48
C PRO A 163 6.26 7.67 14.58
N VAL A 164 5.24 7.08 15.19
CA VAL A 164 4.58 7.65 16.38
C VAL A 164 5.46 7.35 17.58
N ALA A 165 5.69 8.38 18.42
CA ALA A 165 6.52 8.27 19.62
C ALA A 165 5.76 7.61 20.78
#